data_588f3fab483b521e2188fb9a18b6fb52
#
_entry.id   588f3fab483b521e2188fb9a18b6fb52
#
_cell.length_a   1.000
_cell.length_b   1.000
_cell.length_c   1.000
_cell.angle_alpha   90.00
_cell.angle_beta   90.00
_cell.angle_gamma   90.00
#
_symmetry.space_group_name_H-M   'P 1'
#
loop_
_entity.id
_entity.type
_entity.pdbx_description
1 polymer ?
#
loop_
_entity_poly.entity_id
_entity_poly.type
_entity_poly.pdbx_seq_one_letter_code
_entity_poly.pdbx_strand_id
1 'polypeptide(L)'
;MEIKEKKKLEVTVDKRHIVSIGERLYAESVELLRELVNNAYDADATEVRVEVSPAEVTVSDNGAGMDFAGLKQYFIIGSDEKVIHSRSPRFGRVRIGQFGIGKFASLAAASRFELLTRHKDFAARVVFDKKAWEEAKDEWHLPCEILNSDPQRGDGTAVILSELSKAFLVEDVERKLMETVPLKAPDFAVYVNGRRLYPRSLVGRRIPLLEGTKYGPVNGEIVITPKSAADFKDLGIEVKVRGATVKKDLFGMETWGKAVARVKGEINADFLPITSDRSSFIVD
;
A
#
# COMPACT_ATOMS: atom_id res chain seq x y z
N MET A 1 -16.04 -30.33 -38.01
CA MET A 1 -16.06 -28.98 -38.64
C MET A 1 -14.65 -28.68 -39.10
N GLU A 2 -14.46 -28.42 -40.37
CA GLU A 2 -13.15 -28.03 -40.91
C GLU A 2 -12.91 -26.53 -40.73
N ILE A 3 -11.68 -26.18 -40.40
CA ILE A 3 -11.28 -24.77 -40.22
C ILE A 3 -11.14 -24.17 -41.63
N LYS A 4 -12.02 -23.25 -41.99
CA LYS A 4 -11.98 -22.56 -43.29
C LYS A 4 -10.87 -21.50 -43.37
N GLU A 5 -10.64 -20.77 -42.27
CA GLU A 5 -9.65 -19.69 -42.21
C GLU A 5 -9.27 -19.41 -40.76
N LYS A 6 -7.98 -19.11 -40.50
CA LYS A 6 -7.49 -18.64 -39.18
C LYS A 6 -7.20 -17.14 -39.25
N LYS A 7 -7.89 -16.34 -38.43
CA LYS A 7 -7.64 -14.91 -38.26
C LYS A 7 -7.16 -14.62 -36.87
N LYS A 8 -6.37 -13.57 -36.71
CA LYS A 8 -5.99 -13.01 -35.41
C LYS A 8 -6.91 -11.83 -35.10
N LEU A 9 -7.42 -11.77 -33.88
CA LEU A 9 -8.18 -10.62 -33.36
C LEU A 9 -7.29 -9.89 -32.41
N GLU A 10 -7.25 -8.56 -32.52
CA GLU A 10 -6.59 -7.70 -31.55
C GLU A 10 -7.48 -7.56 -30.32
N VAL A 11 -6.88 -7.75 -29.14
CA VAL A 11 -7.55 -7.52 -27.86
C VAL A 11 -7.10 -6.17 -27.36
N THR A 12 -8.03 -5.23 -27.26
CA THR A 12 -7.78 -3.86 -26.77
C THR A 12 -8.51 -3.62 -25.46
N VAL A 13 -7.97 -2.74 -24.61
CA VAL A 13 -8.57 -2.33 -23.35
C VAL A 13 -8.94 -0.85 -23.46
N ASP A 14 -10.20 -0.54 -23.16
CA ASP A 14 -10.66 0.87 -23.08
C ASP A 14 -10.02 1.53 -21.85
N LYS A 15 -9.47 2.74 -22.02
CA LYS A 15 -8.85 3.54 -20.95
C LYS A 15 -9.76 3.76 -19.74
N ARG A 16 -11.07 3.90 -19.96
CA ARG A 16 -12.07 4.03 -18.90
C ARG A 16 -12.14 2.81 -17.99
N HIS A 17 -11.78 1.63 -18.52
CA HIS A 17 -11.71 0.42 -17.69
C HIS A 17 -10.60 0.48 -16.65
N ILE A 18 -9.47 1.12 -16.93
CA ILE A 18 -8.38 1.30 -15.95
C ILE A 18 -8.84 2.19 -14.82
N VAL A 19 -9.52 3.29 -15.12
CA VAL A 19 -10.10 4.17 -14.11
C VAL A 19 -11.12 3.42 -13.26
N SER A 20 -12.06 2.70 -13.91
CA SER A 20 -13.08 1.89 -13.22
C SER A 20 -12.48 0.76 -12.35
N ILE A 21 -11.40 0.14 -12.80
CA ILE A 21 -10.67 -0.87 -12.00
C ILE A 21 -10.06 -0.20 -10.76
N GLY A 22 -9.41 0.95 -10.92
CA GLY A 22 -8.87 1.74 -9.80
C GLY A 22 -9.96 2.08 -8.79
N GLU A 23 -11.09 2.60 -9.24
CA GLU A 23 -12.25 2.98 -8.40
C GLU A 23 -12.85 1.78 -7.63
N ARG A 24 -12.87 0.59 -8.23
CA ARG A 24 -13.41 -0.62 -7.59
C ARG A 24 -12.43 -1.31 -6.65
N LEU A 25 -11.15 -1.34 -7.00
CA LEU A 25 -10.13 -2.00 -6.20
C LEU A 25 -9.87 -1.27 -4.87
N TYR A 26 -10.13 0.03 -4.82
CA TYR A 26 -9.90 0.86 -3.64
C TYR A 26 -11.16 1.63 -3.27
N ALA A 27 -12.21 0.89 -2.92
CA ALA A 27 -13.48 1.45 -2.48
C ALA A 27 -13.33 2.41 -1.28
N GLU A 28 -12.27 2.21 -0.48
CA GLU A 28 -11.87 3.11 0.60
C GLU A 28 -10.65 3.93 0.17
N SER A 29 -10.81 5.24 0.06
CA SER A 29 -9.72 6.17 -0.34
C SER A 29 -8.48 6.07 0.55
N VAL A 30 -8.64 5.66 1.81
CA VAL A 30 -7.54 5.50 2.77
C VAL A 30 -6.60 4.33 2.42
N GLU A 31 -7.10 3.31 1.70
CA GLU A 31 -6.26 2.19 1.23
C GLU A 31 -5.17 2.66 0.26
N LEU A 32 -5.46 3.71 -0.51
CA LEU A 32 -4.46 4.33 -1.35
C LEU A 32 -3.28 4.88 -0.55
N LEU A 33 -3.56 5.59 0.55
CA LEU A 33 -2.49 6.17 1.39
C LEU A 33 -1.63 5.06 1.99
N ARG A 34 -2.23 3.94 2.41
CA ARG A 34 -1.50 2.75 2.83
C ARG A 34 -0.55 2.26 1.74
N GLU A 35 -1.02 2.16 0.50
CA GLU A 35 -0.19 1.68 -0.62
C GLU A 35 0.96 2.64 -0.92
N LEU A 36 0.73 3.96 -0.88
CA LEU A 36 1.80 4.95 -1.07
C LEU A 36 2.85 4.88 0.04
N VAL A 37 2.44 4.70 1.31
CA VAL A 37 3.35 4.52 2.44
C VAL A 37 4.14 3.21 2.32
N ASN A 38 3.50 2.12 1.88
CA ASN A 38 4.18 0.84 1.62
C ASN A 38 5.17 0.95 0.45
N ASN A 39 4.86 1.73 -0.59
CA ASN A 39 5.79 2.00 -1.69
C ASN A 39 7.03 2.76 -1.20
N ALA A 40 6.86 3.73 -0.31
CA ALA A 40 7.97 4.42 0.33
C ALA A 40 8.84 3.49 1.17
N TYR A 41 8.22 2.57 1.95
CA TYR A 41 8.94 1.53 2.68
C TYR A 41 9.76 0.63 1.75
N ASP A 42 9.18 0.19 0.65
CA ASP A 42 9.82 -0.64 -0.37
C ASP A 42 10.98 0.10 -1.10
N ALA A 43 10.92 1.43 -1.14
CA ALA A 43 11.95 2.31 -1.69
C ALA A 43 13.03 2.72 -0.66
N ASP A 44 13.12 2.00 0.48
CA ASP A 44 14.09 2.26 1.54
C ASP A 44 13.96 3.64 2.21
N ALA A 45 12.76 4.24 2.21
CA ALA A 45 12.52 5.47 2.95
C ALA A 45 12.73 5.24 4.47
N THR A 46 13.29 6.22 5.13
CA THR A 46 13.37 6.27 6.60
C THR A 46 12.28 7.16 7.20
N GLU A 47 11.72 8.04 6.40
CA GLU A 47 10.67 8.97 6.80
C GLU A 47 9.63 9.10 5.70
N VAL A 48 8.35 9.03 6.11
CA VAL A 48 7.19 9.31 5.24
C VAL A 48 6.33 10.34 5.93
N ARG A 49 5.94 11.37 5.20
CA ARG A 49 5.03 12.44 5.63
C ARG A 49 3.74 12.36 4.84
N VAL A 50 2.63 12.30 5.56
CA VAL A 50 1.27 12.33 5.00
C VAL A 50 0.62 13.63 5.48
N GLU A 51 0.43 14.57 4.58
CA GLU A 51 -0.26 15.83 4.87
C GLU A 51 -1.69 15.74 4.33
N VAL A 52 -2.66 15.88 5.19
CA VAL A 52 -4.09 15.77 4.89
C VAL A 52 -4.76 17.10 5.12
N SER A 53 -5.34 17.64 4.06
CA SER A 53 -6.19 18.82 4.09
C SER A 53 -7.52 18.57 3.36
N PRO A 54 -8.52 19.44 3.49
CA PRO A 54 -9.78 19.30 2.76
C PRO A 54 -9.64 19.37 1.24
N ALA A 55 -8.60 20.06 0.73
CA ALA A 55 -8.39 20.29 -0.69
C ALA A 55 -7.39 19.30 -1.32
N GLU A 56 -6.47 18.77 -0.52
CA GLU A 56 -5.31 18.04 -1.02
C GLU A 56 -4.80 17.04 0.02
N VAL A 57 -4.28 15.92 -0.48
CA VAL A 57 -3.51 14.98 0.32
C VAL A 57 -2.15 14.78 -0.35
N THR A 58 -1.07 14.97 0.42
CA THR A 58 0.30 14.75 -0.03
C THR A 58 0.92 13.60 0.76
N VAL A 59 1.54 12.65 0.05
CA VAL A 59 2.41 11.62 0.64
C VAL A 59 3.80 11.82 0.09
N SER A 60 4.76 12.14 0.94
CA SER A 60 6.15 12.35 0.57
C SER A 60 7.09 11.47 1.38
N ASP A 61 8.17 11.02 0.75
CA ASP A 61 9.19 10.15 1.35
C ASP A 61 10.61 10.61 1.00
N ASN A 62 11.56 10.13 1.79
CA ASN A 62 13.00 10.30 1.58
C ASN A 62 13.67 8.99 1.11
N GLY A 63 12.95 8.14 0.39
CA GLY A 63 13.48 6.89 -0.17
C GLY A 63 14.40 7.11 -1.37
N ALA A 64 14.68 6.05 -2.08
CA ALA A 64 15.61 6.07 -3.21
C ALA A 64 15.15 6.94 -4.39
N GLY A 65 13.87 7.32 -4.45
CA GLY A 65 13.30 7.97 -5.64
C GLY A 65 13.35 7.07 -6.88
N MET A 66 13.15 7.67 -8.04
CA MET A 66 13.17 6.96 -9.32
C MET A 66 13.97 7.76 -10.35
N ASP A 67 14.85 7.07 -11.09
CA ASP A 67 15.37 7.55 -12.37
C ASP A 67 14.33 7.40 -13.48
N PHE A 68 14.65 7.75 -14.70
CA PHE A 68 13.70 7.66 -15.81
C PHE A 68 13.25 6.21 -16.12
N ALA A 69 14.14 5.23 -15.94
CA ALA A 69 13.81 3.83 -16.12
C ALA A 69 12.88 3.32 -15.02
N GLY A 70 13.17 3.66 -13.77
CA GLY A 70 12.31 3.37 -12.62
C GLY A 70 10.94 4.04 -12.73
N LEU A 71 10.89 5.29 -13.22
CA LEU A 71 9.64 6.01 -13.45
C LEU A 71 8.78 5.33 -14.53
N LYS A 72 9.38 4.90 -15.65
CA LYS A 72 8.69 4.08 -16.65
C LYS A 72 8.15 2.79 -16.04
N GLN A 73 8.99 2.08 -15.28
CA GLN A 73 8.60 0.84 -14.61
C GLN A 73 7.47 1.07 -13.59
N TYR A 74 7.48 2.20 -12.88
CA TYR A 74 6.40 2.57 -11.97
C TYR A 74 5.05 2.61 -12.68
N PHE A 75 4.96 3.07 -13.93
CA PHE A 75 3.71 3.15 -14.69
C PHE A 75 3.33 1.89 -15.46
N ILE A 76 4.09 0.79 -15.39
CA ILE A 76 3.68 -0.51 -15.95
C ILE A 76 2.63 -1.15 -15.04
N ILE A 77 1.45 -1.46 -15.58
CA ILE A 77 0.37 -2.14 -14.87
C ILE A 77 0.69 -3.63 -14.77
N GLY A 78 0.50 -4.23 -13.58
CA GLY A 78 0.74 -5.66 -13.39
C GLY A 78 2.21 -6.08 -13.48
N SER A 79 3.13 -5.17 -13.17
CA SER A 79 4.56 -5.46 -13.18
C SER A 79 4.97 -6.43 -12.06
N ASP A 80 5.69 -7.50 -12.43
CA ASP A 80 6.25 -8.50 -11.49
C ASP A 80 7.60 -8.08 -10.89
N GLU A 81 8.07 -6.85 -11.12
CA GLU A 81 9.40 -6.38 -10.70
C GLU A 81 9.64 -6.57 -9.20
N LYS A 82 8.64 -6.26 -8.35
CA LYS A 82 8.75 -6.43 -6.89
C LYS A 82 8.69 -7.89 -6.44
N VAL A 83 8.19 -8.79 -7.26
CA VAL A 83 8.23 -10.24 -7.02
C VAL A 83 9.63 -10.78 -7.33
N ILE A 84 10.21 -10.34 -8.46
CA ILE A 84 11.56 -10.74 -8.89
C ILE A 84 12.60 -10.18 -7.91
N HIS A 85 12.49 -8.91 -7.53
CA HIS A 85 13.36 -8.23 -6.57
C HIS A 85 12.64 -8.11 -5.22
N SER A 86 12.56 -9.22 -4.47
CA SER A 86 11.78 -9.30 -3.23
C SER A 86 12.35 -8.50 -2.05
N ARG A 87 13.58 -7.99 -2.15
CA ARG A 87 14.23 -7.19 -1.09
C ARG A 87 14.65 -5.83 -1.59
N SER A 88 14.57 -4.84 -0.70
CA SER A 88 15.05 -3.49 -0.97
C SER A 88 16.58 -3.42 -0.97
N PRO A 89 17.20 -2.53 -1.80
CA PRO A 89 18.66 -2.54 -2.00
C PRO A 89 19.47 -2.09 -0.78
N ARG A 90 18.98 -1.11 -0.01
CA ARG A 90 19.74 -0.48 1.08
C ARG A 90 19.58 -1.21 2.41
N PHE A 91 18.33 -1.47 2.82
CA PHE A 91 18.06 -2.06 4.14
C PHE A 91 17.70 -3.55 4.07
N GLY A 92 17.62 -4.14 2.87
CA GLY A 92 17.24 -5.55 2.69
C GLY A 92 15.84 -5.86 3.16
N ARG A 93 14.96 -4.85 3.25
CA ARG A 93 13.56 -5.00 3.66
C ARG A 93 12.82 -5.92 2.70
N VAL A 94 12.02 -6.83 3.23
CA VAL A 94 11.10 -7.61 2.39
C VAL A 94 10.06 -6.66 1.83
N ARG A 95 10.01 -6.54 0.49
CA ARG A 95 9.07 -5.66 -0.19
C ARG A 95 7.62 -6.11 0.02
N ILE A 96 6.78 -5.18 0.41
CA ILE A 96 5.36 -5.41 0.69
C ILE A 96 4.55 -5.38 -0.62
N GLY A 97 4.87 -4.45 -1.54
CA GLY A 97 4.19 -4.30 -2.83
C GLY A 97 4.39 -5.49 -3.74
N GLN A 98 3.31 -6.08 -4.28
CA GLN A 98 3.39 -7.26 -5.15
C GLN A 98 2.75 -7.06 -6.53
N PHE A 99 1.66 -6.30 -6.59
CA PHE A 99 0.76 -6.38 -7.75
C PHE A 99 0.88 -5.24 -8.77
N GLY A 100 1.66 -4.19 -8.47
CA GLY A 100 1.90 -3.06 -9.39
C GLY A 100 0.65 -2.29 -9.84
N ILE A 101 -0.48 -2.45 -9.13
CA ILE A 101 -1.77 -1.82 -9.46
C ILE A 101 -2.14 -0.66 -8.53
N GLY A 102 -1.47 -0.54 -7.37
CA GLY A 102 -1.78 0.47 -6.34
C GLY A 102 -1.70 1.93 -6.83
N LYS A 103 -0.86 2.18 -7.84
CA LYS A 103 -0.75 3.50 -8.48
C LYS A 103 -2.04 4.00 -9.13
N PHE A 104 -2.90 3.08 -9.59
CA PHE A 104 -4.19 3.43 -10.18
C PHE A 104 -5.29 3.65 -9.14
N ALA A 105 -5.05 3.27 -7.89
CA ALA A 105 -5.89 3.65 -6.77
C ALA A 105 -5.98 5.17 -6.58
N SER A 106 -4.94 5.90 -6.98
CA SER A 106 -4.95 7.36 -6.98
C SER A 106 -6.12 7.93 -7.79
N LEU A 107 -6.51 7.23 -8.87
CA LEU A 107 -7.62 7.63 -9.74
C LEU A 107 -9.00 7.48 -9.08
N ALA A 108 -9.12 6.63 -8.06
CA ALA A 108 -10.36 6.46 -7.31
C ALA A 108 -10.55 7.55 -6.25
N ALA A 109 -9.46 8.09 -5.72
CA ALA A 109 -9.48 9.03 -4.62
C ALA A 109 -9.52 10.51 -5.07
N ALA A 110 -8.96 10.79 -6.27
CA ALA A 110 -8.80 12.15 -6.78
C ALA A 110 -8.94 12.20 -8.31
N SER A 111 -9.45 13.30 -8.85
CA SER A 111 -9.50 13.54 -10.28
C SER A 111 -8.15 13.98 -10.84
N ARG A 112 -7.24 14.42 -9.98
CA ARG A 112 -5.89 14.84 -10.35
C ARG A 112 -4.88 14.32 -9.35
N PHE A 113 -3.77 13.74 -9.84
CA PHE A 113 -2.59 13.49 -9.03
C PHE A 113 -1.32 13.95 -9.73
N GLU A 114 -0.34 14.35 -8.93
CA GLU A 114 1.00 14.69 -9.39
C GLU A 114 1.99 13.76 -8.67
N LEU A 115 2.93 13.22 -9.42
CA LEU A 115 4.05 12.46 -8.90
C LEU A 115 5.33 13.25 -9.16
N LEU A 116 6.03 13.60 -8.10
CA LEU A 116 7.35 14.21 -8.14
C LEU A 116 8.37 13.19 -7.64
N THR A 117 9.45 12.96 -8.37
CA THR A 117 10.52 12.06 -7.95
C THR A 117 11.89 12.67 -8.18
N ARG A 118 12.83 12.34 -7.30
CA ARG A 118 14.24 12.69 -7.41
C ARG A 118 15.10 11.48 -7.12
N HIS A 119 16.06 11.23 -7.99
CA HIS A 119 17.07 10.21 -7.81
C HIS A 119 18.40 10.75 -8.35
N LYS A 120 19.35 11.05 -7.47
CA LYS A 120 20.65 11.64 -7.84
C LYS A 120 20.46 12.92 -8.68
N ASP A 121 20.97 12.93 -9.90
CA ASP A 121 20.91 14.05 -10.82
C ASP A 121 19.61 14.10 -11.66
N PHE A 122 18.71 13.17 -11.44
CA PHE A 122 17.43 13.09 -12.15
C PHE A 122 16.30 13.61 -11.28
N ALA A 123 15.46 14.47 -11.83
CA ALA A 123 14.20 14.88 -11.22
C ALA A 123 13.11 14.95 -12.29
N ALA A 124 11.93 14.49 -11.96
CA ALA A 124 10.79 14.50 -12.87
C ALA A 124 9.47 14.77 -12.14
N ARG A 125 8.53 15.32 -12.89
CA ARG A 125 7.13 15.50 -12.51
C ARG A 125 6.24 14.82 -13.53
N VAL A 126 5.32 13.97 -13.07
CA VAL A 126 4.27 13.39 -13.90
C VAL A 126 2.93 13.86 -13.39
N VAL A 127 2.10 14.36 -14.28
CA VAL A 127 0.75 14.83 -13.96
C VAL A 127 -0.26 13.90 -14.61
N PHE A 128 -1.19 13.40 -13.82
CA PHE A 128 -2.39 12.73 -14.29
C PHE A 128 -3.60 13.62 -14.00
N ASP A 129 -4.35 13.92 -15.04
CA ASP A 129 -5.66 14.57 -14.98
C ASP A 129 -6.68 13.63 -15.63
N LYS A 130 -7.68 13.22 -14.87
CA LYS A 130 -8.66 12.21 -15.30
C LYS A 130 -9.41 12.67 -16.54
N LYS A 131 -9.85 13.92 -16.60
CA LYS A 131 -10.60 14.48 -17.72
C LYS A 131 -9.74 14.53 -18.99
N ALA A 132 -8.54 15.07 -18.88
CA ALA A 132 -7.61 15.10 -20.00
C ALA A 132 -7.24 13.70 -20.50
N TRP A 133 -7.09 12.73 -19.56
CA TRP A 133 -6.83 11.33 -19.89
C TRP A 133 -7.99 10.67 -20.66
N GLU A 134 -9.24 10.92 -20.26
CA GLU A 134 -10.43 10.37 -20.92
C GLU A 134 -10.68 11.00 -22.29
N GLU A 135 -10.36 12.27 -22.45
CA GLU A 135 -10.51 13.03 -23.72
C GLU A 135 -9.44 12.65 -24.77
N ALA A 136 -8.24 12.27 -24.33
CA ALA A 136 -7.12 11.86 -25.18
C ALA A 136 -7.32 10.43 -25.73
N LYS A 137 -8.17 10.26 -26.76
CA LYS A 137 -8.77 9.00 -27.21
C LYS A 137 -7.82 7.80 -27.32
N ASP A 138 -6.67 7.91 -27.98
CA ASP A 138 -5.79 6.77 -28.29
C ASP A 138 -4.37 6.89 -27.70
N GLU A 139 -4.10 7.93 -26.95
CA GLU A 139 -2.77 8.19 -26.38
C GLU A 139 -2.67 7.59 -24.98
N TRP A 140 -1.84 6.55 -24.85
CA TRP A 140 -1.50 5.90 -23.58
C TRP A 140 -0.27 6.54 -22.91
N HIS A 141 -0.15 7.88 -22.97
CA HIS A 141 0.99 8.61 -22.45
C HIS A 141 0.53 9.61 -21.38
N LEU A 142 1.34 9.75 -20.36
CA LEU A 142 1.17 10.79 -19.34
C LEU A 142 2.19 11.91 -19.59
N PRO A 143 1.81 13.18 -19.41
CA PRO A 143 2.76 14.28 -19.40
C PRO A 143 3.85 14.06 -18.35
N CYS A 144 5.10 14.08 -18.79
CA CYS A 144 6.27 13.93 -17.93
C CYS A 144 7.21 15.09 -18.19
N GLU A 145 7.45 15.90 -17.18
CA GLU A 145 8.37 17.03 -17.20
C GLU A 145 9.67 16.63 -16.51
N ILE A 146 10.80 16.77 -17.20
CA ILE A 146 12.11 16.62 -16.58
C ILE A 146 12.50 17.95 -15.95
N LEU A 147 12.77 17.92 -14.67
CA LEU A 147 13.07 19.10 -13.87
C LEU A 147 14.57 19.24 -13.66
N ASN A 148 15.03 20.48 -13.41
CA ASN A 148 16.38 20.69 -12.94
C ASN A 148 16.53 20.04 -11.55
N SER A 149 17.46 19.10 -11.44
CA SER A 149 17.76 18.46 -10.17
C SER A 149 18.56 19.41 -9.28
N ASP A 150 18.16 19.48 -8.01
CA ASP A 150 18.94 20.12 -6.95
C ASP A 150 19.52 19.03 -6.05
N PRO A 151 20.82 18.72 -6.18
CA PRO A 151 21.44 17.64 -5.38
C PRO A 151 21.35 17.84 -3.87
N GLN A 152 21.12 19.08 -3.42
CA GLN A 152 20.99 19.38 -1.98
C GLN A 152 19.65 18.93 -1.39
N ARG A 153 18.64 18.69 -2.23
CA ARG A 153 17.31 18.28 -1.78
C ARG A 153 17.13 16.80 -1.47
N GLY A 154 18.14 15.97 -1.74
CA GLY A 154 18.12 14.53 -1.50
C GLY A 154 17.15 13.77 -2.42
N ASP A 155 17.24 12.45 -2.39
CA ASP A 155 16.37 11.54 -3.12
C ASP A 155 15.00 11.42 -2.45
N GLY A 156 13.97 10.96 -3.17
CA GLY A 156 12.66 10.69 -2.64
C GLY A 156 11.54 10.86 -3.66
N THR A 157 10.32 10.57 -3.21
CA THR A 157 9.11 10.70 -4.03
C THR A 157 8.02 11.45 -3.27
N ALA A 158 7.25 12.25 -3.98
CA ALA A 158 6.03 12.86 -3.44
C ALA A 158 4.86 12.59 -4.40
N VAL A 159 3.73 12.17 -3.86
CA VAL A 159 2.46 12.03 -4.58
C VAL A 159 1.46 13.00 -3.98
N ILE A 160 0.92 13.87 -4.81
CA ILE A 160 -0.03 14.91 -4.44
C ILE A 160 -1.37 14.58 -5.09
N LEU A 161 -2.40 14.43 -4.29
CA LEU A 161 -3.78 14.16 -4.71
C LEU A 161 -4.58 15.43 -4.54
N SER A 162 -5.14 15.95 -5.62
CA SER A 162 -6.01 17.14 -5.62
C SER A 162 -7.32 16.84 -6.34
N GLU A 163 -8.31 17.73 -6.22
CA GLU A 163 -9.66 17.47 -6.70
C GLU A 163 -10.22 16.15 -6.13
N LEU A 164 -10.19 16.05 -4.80
CA LEU A 164 -10.52 14.85 -4.05
C LEU A 164 -11.98 14.44 -4.28
N SER A 165 -12.22 13.17 -4.59
CA SER A 165 -13.57 12.61 -4.76
C SER A 165 -14.28 12.43 -3.44
N LYS A 166 -13.53 12.24 -2.36
CA LYS A 166 -14.04 12.07 -0.99
C LYS A 166 -13.10 12.76 -0.01
N ALA A 167 -13.67 13.23 1.10
CA ALA A 167 -12.87 13.80 2.18
C ALA A 167 -12.07 12.70 2.90
N PHE A 168 -10.82 13.02 3.26
CA PHE A 168 -10.00 12.21 4.14
C PHE A 168 -10.10 12.76 5.55
N LEU A 169 -10.56 11.94 6.50
CA LEU A 169 -10.53 12.29 7.91
C LEU A 169 -9.18 11.88 8.49
N VAL A 170 -8.51 12.81 9.16
CA VAL A 170 -7.16 12.59 9.70
C VAL A 170 -7.14 11.37 10.64
N GLU A 171 -8.16 11.23 11.49
CA GLU A 171 -8.29 10.14 12.45
C GLU A 171 -8.43 8.78 11.75
N ASP A 172 -9.14 8.71 10.61
CA ASP A 172 -9.26 7.48 9.85
C ASP A 172 -7.97 7.12 9.13
N VAL A 173 -7.25 8.12 8.61
CA VAL A 173 -5.92 7.95 8.02
C VAL A 173 -4.92 7.44 9.07
N GLU A 174 -4.83 8.10 10.23
CA GLU A 174 -3.96 7.67 11.34
C GLU A 174 -4.28 6.24 11.77
N ARG A 175 -5.56 5.93 12.01
CA ARG A 175 -6.00 4.60 12.43
C ARG A 175 -5.58 3.54 11.40
N LYS A 176 -5.89 3.76 10.12
CA LYS A 176 -5.58 2.82 9.04
C LYS A 176 -4.08 2.59 8.90
N LEU A 177 -3.28 3.64 8.89
CA LEU A 177 -1.83 3.53 8.79
C LEU A 177 -1.24 2.83 10.02
N MET A 178 -1.71 3.13 11.23
CA MET A 178 -1.26 2.43 12.45
C MET A 178 -1.55 0.92 12.42
N GLU A 179 -2.59 0.49 11.73
CA GLU A 179 -2.99 -0.92 11.65
C GLU A 179 -2.26 -1.68 10.53
N THR A 180 -1.92 -1.00 9.44
CA THR A 180 -1.61 -1.70 8.18
C THR A 180 -0.20 -1.46 7.63
N VAL A 181 0.54 -0.46 8.15
CA VAL A 181 1.91 -0.20 7.69
C VAL A 181 2.95 -0.70 8.69
N PRO A 182 4.19 -1.00 8.27
CA PRO A 182 5.19 -1.66 9.10
C PRO A 182 5.87 -0.70 10.10
N LEU A 183 5.11 -0.04 10.98
CA LEU A 183 5.61 0.93 11.98
C LEU A 183 6.60 0.33 12.99
N LYS A 184 6.67 -1.01 13.10
CA LYS A 184 7.65 -1.71 13.96
C LYS A 184 9.01 -1.89 13.29
N ALA A 185 9.11 -1.60 11.99
CA ALA A 185 10.38 -1.73 11.28
C ALA A 185 11.39 -0.73 11.83
N PRO A 186 12.64 -1.15 12.08
CA PRO A 186 13.69 -0.22 12.43
C PRO A 186 13.91 0.78 11.30
N ASP A 187 14.34 1.98 11.61
CA ASP A 187 14.66 3.03 10.63
C ASP A 187 13.48 3.40 9.70
N PHE A 188 12.23 3.26 10.18
CA PHE A 188 11.05 3.69 9.44
C PHE A 188 10.10 4.49 10.33
N ALA A 189 9.81 5.72 9.94
CA ALA A 189 8.91 6.61 10.65
C ALA A 189 7.85 7.18 9.71
N VAL A 190 6.60 7.21 10.16
CA VAL A 190 5.48 7.80 9.42
C VAL A 190 4.89 8.94 10.24
N TYR A 191 4.63 10.06 9.59
CA TYR A 191 4.03 11.25 10.17
C TYR A 191 2.72 11.57 9.45
N VAL A 192 1.69 11.95 10.19
CA VAL A 192 0.44 12.50 9.65
C VAL A 192 0.26 13.90 10.21
N ASN A 193 0.18 14.90 9.35
CA ASN A 193 0.12 16.32 9.71
C ASN A 193 1.15 16.69 10.78
N GLY A 194 2.41 16.26 10.56
CA GLY A 194 3.53 16.51 11.48
C GLY A 194 3.56 15.62 12.72
N ARG A 195 2.54 14.85 13.02
CA ARG A 195 2.48 13.96 14.18
C ARG A 195 3.02 12.57 13.82
N ARG A 196 4.05 12.09 14.53
CA ARG A 196 4.61 10.77 14.35
C ARG A 196 3.60 9.70 14.79
N LEU A 197 3.40 8.70 13.95
CA LEU A 197 2.64 7.50 14.28
C LEU A 197 3.53 6.48 15.00
N TYR A 198 2.94 5.78 15.93
CA TYR A 198 3.58 4.68 16.67
C TYR A 198 2.72 3.42 16.53
N PRO A 199 3.34 2.22 16.52
CA PRO A 199 2.57 0.99 16.55
C PRO A 199 1.74 0.93 17.82
N ARG A 200 0.52 0.40 17.72
CA ARG A 200 -0.33 0.18 18.90
C ARG A 200 0.39 -0.71 19.89
N SER A 201 0.58 -0.22 21.12
CA SER A 201 1.12 -1.01 22.21
C SER A 201 -0.01 -1.70 22.95
N LEU A 202 -0.09 -3.02 22.84
CA LEU A 202 -1.03 -3.82 23.61
C LEU A 202 -0.42 -4.10 25.01
N VAL A 203 -1.11 -3.67 26.05
CA VAL A 203 -0.76 -4.00 27.44
C VAL A 203 -1.43 -5.31 27.80
N GLY A 204 -0.66 -6.31 28.27
CA GLY A 204 -1.22 -7.59 28.64
C GLY A 204 -0.16 -8.69 28.76
N ARG A 205 -0.62 -9.91 29.04
CA ARG A 205 0.23 -11.10 29.02
C ARG A 205 0.52 -11.50 27.58
N ARG A 206 1.79 -11.52 27.20
CA ARG A 206 2.25 -11.90 25.86
C ARG A 206 2.57 -13.38 25.81
N ILE A 207 2.13 -14.01 24.76
CA ILE A 207 2.38 -15.42 24.45
C ILE A 207 3.01 -15.43 23.07
N PRO A 208 4.33 -15.65 22.95
CA PRO A 208 4.99 -15.74 21.66
C PRO A 208 4.53 -17.01 20.92
N LEU A 209 4.41 -16.89 19.60
CA LEU A 209 4.10 -17.99 18.70
C LEU A 209 5.25 -18.14 17.71
N LEU A 210 5.79 -19.36 17.59
CA LEU A 210 6.74 -19.74 16.57
C LEU A 210 6.48 -21.19 16.20
N GLU A 211 6.01 -21.43 15.00
CA GLU A 211 5.65 -22.77 14.52
C GLU A 211 6.19 -22.99 13.11
N GLY A 212 6.79 -24.15 12.88
CA GLY A 212 7.23 -24.59 11.57
C GLY A 212 6.16 -25.40 10.87
N THR A 213 5.71 -24.95 9.71
CA THR A 213 4.77 -25.72 8.88
C THR A 213 5.44 -26.24 7.61
N LYS A 214 4.82 -27.19 6.93
CA LYS A 214 5.31 -27.67 5.62
C LYS A 214 5.32 -26.58 4.52
N TYR A 215 4.63 -25.48 4.73
CA TYR A 215 4.55 -24.36 3.79
C TYR A 215 5.50 -23.20 4.16
N GLY A 216 5.96 -23.15 5.40
CA GLY A 216 6.82 -22.10 5.92
C GLY A 216 6.61 -21.84 7.40
N PRO A 217 7.40 -20.94 7.99
CA PRO A 217 7.25 -20.58 9.39
C PRO A 217 6.02 -19.70 9.63
N VAL A 218 5.36 -19.92 10.76
CA VAL A 218 4.36 -19.04 11.34
C VAL A 218 4.94 -18.45 12.62
N ASN A 219 4.98 -17.13 12.72
CA ASN A 219 5.50 -16.46 13.90
C ASN A 219 4.61 -15.28 14.30
N GLY A 220 4.68 -14.89 15.57
CA GLY A 220 3.89 -13.77 16.07
C GLY A 220 3.76 -13.75 17.58
N GLU A 221 2.77 -13.06 18.06
CA GLU A 221 2.42 -13.03 19.48
C GLU A 221 0.91 -12.92 19.69
N ILE A 222 0.42 -13.57 20.73
CA ILE A 222 -0.94 -13.38 21.23
C ILE A 222 -0.84 -12.60 22.55
N VAL A 223 -1.67 -11.58 22.69
CA VAL A 223 -1.70 -10.73 23.89
C VAL A 223 -3.07 -10.87 24.57
N ILE A 224 -3.06 -11.30 25.84
CA ILE A 224 -4.26 -11.33 26.66
C ILE A 224 -4.32 -10.06 27.47
N THR A 225 -5.18 -9.12 27.06
CA THR A 225 -5.33 -7.83 27.71
C THR A 225 -6.12 -7.93 29.01
N PRO A 226 -5.93 -6.99 29.98
CA PRO A 226 -6.74 -6.91 31.18
C PRO A 226 -8.22 -6.64 30.84
N LYS A 227 -9.14 -6.94 31.74
CA LYS A 227 -10.59 -6.71 31.54
C LYS A 227 -10.93 -5.25 31.24
N SER A 228 -10.21 -4.32 31.85
CA SER A 228 -10.36 -2.86 31.64
C SER A 228 -9.97 -2.39 30.25
N ALA A 229 -9.20 -3.18 29.50
CA ALA A 229 -8.74 -2.89 28.14
C ALA A 229 -9.42 -3.76 27.09
N ALA A 230 -10.55 -4.40 27.44
CA ALA A 230 -11.34 -5.20 26.48
C ALA A 230 -11.99 -4.25 25.46
N ASP A 231 -11.71 -4.50 24.17
CA ASP A 231 -12.29 -3.74 23.07
C ASP A 231 -13.15 -4.65 22.20
N PHE A 232 -14.46 -4.42 22.27
CA PHE A 232 -15.47 -5.19 21.53
C PHE A 232 -15.65 -4.71 20.07
N LYS A 233 -15.12 -3.55 19.73
CA LYS A 233 -15.17 -3.02 18.37
C LYS A 233 -14.02 -3.52 17.51
N ASP A 234 -12.93 -3.91 18.16
CA ASP A 234 -11.72 -4.40 17.51
C ASP A 234 -11.43 -5.82 18.00
N LEU A 235 -12.04 -6.82 17.37
CA LEU A 235 -11.91 -8.24 17.73
C LEU A 235 -10.92 -8.95 16.81
N GLY A 236 -10.27 -10.00 17.37
CA GLY A 236 -9.46 -10.96 16.62
C GLY A 236 -7.97 -10.68 16.65
N ILE A 237 -7.25 -11.60 16.02
CA ILE A 237 -5.80 -11.62 15.85
C ILE A 237 -5.50 -11.19 14.40
N GLU A 238 -4.57 -10.28 14.24
CA GLU A 238 -4.16 -9.82 12.91
C GLU A 238 -3.35 -10.92 12.21
N VAL A 239 -3.78 -11.31 11.03
CA VAL A 239 -3.01 -12.18 10.16
C VAL A 239 -2.26 -11.33 9.16
N LYS A 240 -0.93 -11.42 9.20
CA LYS A 240 0.00 -10.61 8.40
C LYS A 240 0.73 -11.46 7.39
N VAL A 241 0.94 -10.87 6.23
CA VAL A 241 1.82 -11.40 5.18
C VAL A 241 2.84 -10.31 4.86
N ARG A 242 4.11 -10.61 5.01
CA ARG A 242 5.24 -9.66 4.82
C ARG A 242 5.08 -8.38 5.66
N GLY A 243 4.61 -8.54 6.90
CA GLY A 243 4.41 -7.44 7.84
C GLY A 243 3.17 -6.58 7.61
N ALA A 244 2.42 -6.80 6.53
CA ALA A 244 1.15 -6.11 6.26
C ALA A 244 -0.05 -6.93 6.75
N THR A 245 -0.97 -6.33 7.49
CA THR A 245 -2.21 -6.98 7.93
C THR A 245 -3.12 -7.23 6.73
N VAL A 246 -3.48 -8.50 6.52
CA VAL A 246 -4.43 -8.93 5.48
C VAL A 246 -5.84 -8.99 6.03
N LYS A 247 -6.02 -9.62 7.18
CA LYS A 247 -7.32 -9.68 7.88
C LYS A 247 -7.13 -9.86 9.38
N LYS A 248 -8.23 -9.69 10.12
CA LYS A 248 -8.36 -10.14 11.51
C LYS A 248 -9.22 -11.39 11.53
N ASP A 249 -8.82 -12.37 12.35
CA ASP A 249 -9.53 -13.64 12.48
C ASP A 249 -9.71 -14.01 13.94
N LEU A 250 -10.82 -14.64 14.26
CA LEU A 250 -11.13 -15.11 15.62
C LEU A 250 -10.61 -16.51 15.90
N PHE A 251 -10.18 -17.24 14.88
CA PHE A 251 -9.63 -18.59 15.01
C PHE A 251 -10.50 -19.54 15.86
N GLY A 252 -11.82 -19.51 15.68
CA GLY A 252 -12.76 -20.36 16.40
C GLY A 252 -13.13 -19.85 17.80
N MET A 253 -12.72 -18.63 18.18
CA MET A 253 -13.05 -18.04 19.48
C MET A 253 -14.42 -17.33 19.52
N GLU A 254 -15.25 -17.46 18.50
CA GLU A 254 -16.57 -16.80 18.39
C GLU A 254 -17.48 -17.15 19.59
N THR A 255 -17.32 -18.35 20.15
CA THR A 255 -18.11 -18.84 21.27
C THR A 255 -17.58 -18.42 22.65
N TRP A 256 -16.44 -17.73 22.71
CA TRP A 256 -15.80 -17.37 24.01
C TRP A 256 -16.50 -16.20 24.71
N GLY A 257 -17.57 -15.66 24.16
CA GLY A 257 -18.34 -14.57 24.72
C GLY A 257 -17.45 -13.33 24.95
N LYS A 258 -17.59 -12.70 26.11
CA LYS A 258 -16.81 -11.48 26.41
C LYS A 258 -15.29 -11.68 26.52
N ALA A 259 -14.82 -12.91 26.64
CA ALA A 259 -13.39 -13.20 26.76
C ALA A 259 -12.64 -12.92 25.44
N VAL A 260 -13.29 -13.08 24.29
CA VAL A 260 -12.69 -12.85 22.97
C VAL A 260 -12.18 -11.41 22.80
N ALA A 261 -12.86 -10.43 23.40
CA ALA A 261 -12.47 -9.01 23.32
C ALA A 261 -11.13 -8.70 23.99
N ARG A 262 -10.61 -9.65 24.76
CA ARG A 262 -9.31 -9.55 25.44
C ARG A 262 -8.17 -10.23 24.70
N VAL A 263 -8.49 -11.05 23.70
CA VAL A 263 -7.48 -11.76 22.91
C VAL A 263 -7.15 -10.91 21.69
N LYS A 264 -5.93 -10.44 21.64
CA LYS A 264 -5.36 -9.61 20.58
C LYS A 264 -4.06 -10.24 20.11
N GLY A 265 -3.47 -9.73 19.09
CA GLY A 265 -2.15 -10.15 18.65
C GLY A 265 -1.96 -10.07 17.16
N GLU A 266 -0.83 -10.59 16.72
CA GLU A 266 -0.50 -10.67 15.31
C GLU A 266 0.19 -12.01 14.99
N ILE A 267 -0.10 -12.55 13.84
CA ILE A 267 0.49 -13.76 13.30
C ILE A 267 1.01 -13.45 11.89
N ASN A 268 2.28 -13.69 11.65
CA ASN A 268 2.91 -13.58 10.34
C ASN A 268 3.01 -14.95 9.69
N ALA A 269 2.51 -15.05 8.44
CA ALA A 269 2.54 -16.25 7.64
C ALA A 269 2.81 -15.86 6.18
N ASP A 270 4.07 -15.54 5.86
CA ASP A 270 4.49 -14.93 4.60
C ASP A 270 4.31 -15.82 3.36
N PHE A 271 4.05 -17.09 3.56
CA PHE A 271 3.78 -18.06 2.49
C PHE A 271 2.32 -18.07 2.03
N LEU A 272 1.41 -17.41 2.74
CA LEU A 272 -0.01 -17.43 2.36
C LEU A 272 -0.24 -16.61 1.09
N PRO A 273 -0.95 -17.17 0.09
CA PRO A 273 -1.34 -16.43 -1.10
C PRO A 273 -2.45 -15.43 -0.75
N ILE A 274 -2.28 -14.20 -1.22
CA ILE A 274 -3.22 -13.10 -0.95
C ILE A 274 -3.80 -12.54 -2.23
N THR A 275 -5.01 -11.97 -2.13
CA THR A 275 -5.67 -11.26 -3.23
C THR A 275 -4.89 -9.99 -3.60
N SER A 276 -5.09 -9.49 -4.81
CA SER A 276 -4.37 -8.34 -5.34
C SER A 276 -4.61 -7.04 -4.55
N ASP A 277 -5.78 -6.91 -3.94
CA ASP A 277 -6.15 -5.81 -3.04
C ASP A 277 -5.70 -6.05 -1.58
N ARG A 278 -5.13 -7.23 -1.29
CA ARG A 278 -4.68 -7.67 0.04
C ARG A 278 -5.76 -7.66 1.11
N SER A 279 -7.01 -7.79 0.72
CA SER A 279 -8.14 -7.84 1.65
C SER A 279 -8.48 -9.27 2.10
N SER A 280 -7.93 -10.28 1.43
CA SER A 280 -8.25 -11.69 1.72
C SER A 280 -7.13 -12.65 1.29
N PHE A 281 -7.27 -13.90 1.67
CA PHE A 281 -6.45 -15.01 1.20
C PHE A 281 -7.11 -15.67 0.00
N ILE A 282 -6.28 -16.17 -0.92
CA ILE A 282 -6.75 -17.05 -2.01
C ILE A 282 -6.91 -18.43 -1.39
N VAL A 283 -8.13 -18.94 -1.41
CA VAL A 283 -8.48 -20.28 -0.92
C VAL A 283 -8.68 -21.16 -2.17
N ASP A 284 -7.79 -22.12 -2.35
CA ASP A 284 -7.91 -23.16 -3.38
C ASP A 284 -8.82 -24.31 -2.91
#